data_8b99820f67625eb088dbc784feb48b17
#
_entry.id   8b99820f67625eb088dbc784feb48b17
#
_cell.length_a   1.000
_cell.length_b   1.000
_cell.length_c   1.000
_cell.angle_alpha   90.00
_cell.angle_beta   90.00
_cell.angle_gamma   90.00
#
_symmetry.space_group_name_H-M   'P 1'
#
loop_
_entity.id
_entity.type
_entity.pdbx_description
1 polymer ?
#
loop_
_entity_poly.entity_id
_entity_poly.type
_entity_poly.pdbx_seq_one_letter_code
_entity_poly.pdbx_strand_id
1 'polypeptide(L)'
;MSDTVRVLLVADTHLGFDLPFRPRIKRRRRGHDFFANFDRALQPALDRDVDLVVHGGDLFYRSKVPAALVDMAIAPLVKVADAGTPVYIVPGNHERSSIPLHLWTAHPNLHIFDQPRTFLWPGPQGSISLSGFPFARKVRDRFSELVIQTGFEEGPEVPRLLCVHQAVEGAQVGASNYTFRSGVDVVRGRDIPAGFSAVLSGHIHRAQVLRQDLGGRALAAPVVYPGSIE
;
A
#
# COMPACT_ATOMS: atom_id res chain seq x y z
N MET A 1 18.31 -2.09 23.42
CA MET A 1 17.53 -1.38 22.39
C MET A 1 16.61 -2.42 21.76
N SER A 2 15.36 -2.09 21.45
CA SER A 2 14.41 -3.06 20.90
C SER A 2 14.79 -3.41 19.46
N ASP A 3 14.97 -4.69 19.15
CA ASP A 3 15.24 -5.20 17.78
C ASP A 3 13.96 -5.15 16.90
N THR A 4 13.15 -4.13 17.05
CA THR A 4 11.83 -4.01 16.44
C THR A 4 11.86 -2.96 15.34
N VAL A 5 11.55 -3.36 14.09
CA VAL A 5 11.31 -2.44 12.99
C VAL A 5 9.83 -2.01 12.98
N ARG A 6 9.59 -0.71 12.96
CA ARG A 6 8.25 -0.11 12.93
C ARG A 6 7.91 0.34 11.53
N VAL A 7 6.85 -0.22 10.98
CA VAL A 7 6.36 0.09 9.64
C VAL A 7 5.04 0.85 9.73
N LEU A 8 4.97 2.04 9.14
CA LEU A 8 3.71 2.76 8.94
C LEU A 8 3.07 2.26 7.63
N LEU A 9 1.91 1.64 7.72
CA LEU A 9 1.11 1.26 6.56
C LEU A 9 -0.05 2.23 6.37
N VAL A 10 -0.09 2.91 5.21
CA VAL A 10 -1.19 3.78 4.77
C VAL A 10 -1.64 3.31 3.40
N ALA A 11 -2.93 3.36 3.09
CA ALA A 11 -3.46 3.00 1.78
C ALA A 11 -4.78 3.73 1.50
N ASP A 12 -5.26 3.62 0.26
CA ASP A 12 -6.60 4.05 -0.16
C ASP A 12 -6.88 5.51 0.25
N THR A 13 -5.92 6.38 -0.04
CA THR A 13 -6.00 7.80 0.35
C THR A 13 -6.87 8.62 -0.59
N HIS A 14 -7.09 8.14 -1.82
CA HIS A 14 -8.02 8.71 -2.82
C HIS A 14 -7.95 10.23 -2.96
N LEU A 15 -6.73 10.79 -2.93
CA LEU A 15 -6.50 12.23 -2.97
C LEU A 15 -7.12 12.84 -4.24
N GLY A 16 -7.79 13.97 -4.04
CA GLY A 16 -8.53 14.67 -5.08
C GLY A 16 -10.00 14.25 -5.19
N PHE A 17 -10.46 13.23 -4.45
CA PHE A 17 -11.88 12.95 -4.33
C PHE A 17 -12.60 14.17 -3.72
N ASP A 18 -13.74 14.54 -4.30
CA ASP A 18 -14.55 15.70 -3.87
C ASP A 18 -13.78 17.03 -3.71
N LEU A 19 -12.62 17.18 -4.38
CA LEU A 19 -11.89 18.44 -4.39
C LEU A 19 -12.57 19.41 -5.37
N PRO A 20 -12.95 20.65 -4.94
CA PRO A 20 -13.68 21.57 -5.78
C PRO A 20 -12.77 22.25 -6.79
N PHE A 21 -12.66 21.71 -7.98
CA PHE A 21 -12.11 22.44 -9.13
C PHE A 21 -13.10 23.44 -9.75
N ARG A 22 -14.40 23.39 -9.32
CA ARG A 22 -15.45 24.32 -9.77
C ARG A 22 -16.35 24.74 -8.59
N PRO A 23 -16.47 26.02 -8.28
CA PRO A 23 -17.11 26.53 -7.05
C PRO A 23 -18.66 26.50 -7.02
N ARG A 24 -19.34 25.92 -8.01
CA ARG A 24 -20.80 26.06 -8.18
C ARG A 24 -21.70 25.11 -7.41
N ILE A 25 -21.18 24.31 -6.47
CA ILE A 25 -22.00 23.38 -5.70
C ILE A 25 -22.10 23.86 -4.25
N LYS A 26 -23.33 24.08 -3.77
CA LYS A 26 -23.64 24.66 -2.45
C LYS A 26 -23.36 23.73 -1.25
N ARG A 27 -23.02 22.44 -1.46
CA ARG A 27 -22.69 21.53 -0.35
C ARG A 27 -21.25 21.70 0.12
N ARG A 28 -21.00 21.41 1.40
CA ARG A 28 -19.63 21.29 1.93
C ARG A 28 -18.87 20.24 1.12
N ARG A 29 -17.67 20.59 0.71
CA ARG A 29 -16.74 19.69 0.01
C ARG A 29 -15.71 19.15 0.99
N ARG A 30 -15.42 17.86 0.91
CA ARG A 30 -14.49 17.17 1.80
C ARG A 30 -13.10 16.95 1.20
N GLY A 31 -12.85 17.38 -0.03
CA GLY A 31 -11.60 17.10 -0.71
C GLY A 31 -10.35 17.57 0.04
N HIS A 32 -10.42 18.66 0.79
CA HIS A 32 -9.33 19.12 1.64
C HIS A 32 -9.14 18.24 2.90
N ASP A 33 -10.22 17.61 3.40
CA ASP A 33 -10.15 16.75 4.56
C ASP A 33 -9.25 15.51 4.26
N PHE A 34 -9.27 14.99 3.02
CA PHE A 34 -8.42 13.87 2.59
C PHE A 34 -6.94 14.24 2.68
N PHE A 35 -6.55 15.44 2.23
CA PHE A 35 -5.17 15.91 2.34
C PHE A 35 -4.76 16.10 3.80
N ALA A 36 -5.61 16.74 4.60
CA ALA A 36 -5.33 16.94 6.02
C ALA A 36 -5.22 15.60 6.79
N ASN A 37 -6.04 14.60 6.43
CA ASN A 37 -5.95 13.27 7.01
C ASN A 37 -4.68 12.55 6.55
N PHE A 38 -4.27 12.73 5.29
CA PHE A 38 -3.04 12.15 4.77
C PHE A 38 -1.81 12.73 5.49
N ASP A 39 -1.72 14.05 5.62
CA ASP A 39 -0.65 14.71 6.39
C ASP A 39 -0.60 14.18 7.83
N ARG A 40 -1.78 14.05 8.48
CA ARG A 40 -1.88 13.50 9.84
C ARG A 40 -1.43 12.03 9.91
N ALA A 41 -1.80 11.22 8.92
CA ALA A 41 -1.40 9.82 8.85
C ALA A 41 0.13 9.65 8.69
N LEU A 42 0.78 10.60 8.02
CA LEU A 42 2.23 10.60 7.82
C LEU A 42 3.03 11.22 8.99
N GLN A 43 2.35 11.87 9.95
CA GLN A 43 3.02 12.55 11.06
C GLN A 43 3.97 11.65 11.86
N PRO A 44 3.64 10.36 12.18
CA PRO A 44 4.58 9.46 12.88
C PRO A 44 5.91 9.25 12.13
N ALA A 45 5.89 9.32 10.78
CA ALA A 45 7.11 9.21 9.99
C ALA A 45 7.97 10.49 10.06
N LEU A 46 7.34 11.66 10.14
CA LEU A 46 8.04 12.95 10.34
C LEU A 46 8.60 13.08 11.76
N ASP A 47 7.90 12.52 12.76
CA ASP A 47 8.33 12.50 14.17
C ASP A 47 9.39 11.42 14.44
N ARG A 48 9.72 10.59 13.42
CA ARG A 48 10.65 9.45 13.52
C ARG A 48 10.20 8.36 14.51
N ASP A 49 8.91 8.21 14.68
CA ASP A 49 8.31 7.15 15.49
C ASP A 49 8.24 5.82 14.74
N VAL A 50 8.49 5.85 13.42
CA VAL A 50 8.54 4.68 12.53
C VAL A 50 9.81 4.72 11.68
N ASP A 51 10.24 3.54 11.25
CA ASP A 51 11.49 3.37 10.52
C ASP A 51 11.30 3.50 9.00
N LEU A 52 10.11 3.15 8.49
CA LEU A 52 9.75 3.28 7.09
C LEU A 52 8.24 3.39 6.90
N VAL A 53 7.85 3.86 5.72
CA VAL A 53 6.44 3.98 5.29
C VAL A 53 6.19 3.05 4.12
N VAL A 54 5.05 2.34 4.14
CA VAL A 54 4.50 1.63 2.99
C VAL A 54 3.15 2.28 2.63
N HIS A 55 3.05 2.81 1.41
CA HIS A 55 1.76 3.22 0.85
C HIS A 55 1.21 2.08 -0.01
N GLY A 56 0.14 1.46 0.47
CA GLY A 56 -0.45 0.25 -0.10
C GLY A 56 -1.31 0.46 -1.35
N GLY A 57 -1.23 1.64 -2.00
CA GLY A 57 -1.91 1.93 -3.28
C GLY A 57 -3.15 2.80 -3.16
N ASP A 58 -3.71 3.14 -4.32
CA ASP A 58 -4.83 4.07 -4.49
C ASP A 58 -4.56 5.43 -3.80
N LEU A 59 -3.42 6.03 -4.15
CA LEU A 59 -3.06 7.39 -3.73
C LEU A 59 -4.06 8.40 -4.30
N PHE A 60 -4.44 8.23 -5.57
CA PHE A 60 -5.39 9.09 -6.25
C PHE A 60 -6.79 8.46 -6.32
N TYR A 61 -7.81 9.30 -6.40
CA TYR A 61 -9.20 8.86 -6.52
C TYR A 61 -9.57 8.32 -7.93
N ARG A 62 -8.72 8.50 -8.93
CA ARG A 62 -8.91 8.01 -10.31
C ARG A 62 -7.60 8.05 -11.10
N SER A 63 -7.58 7.37 -12.23
CA SER A 63 -6.38 7.21 -13.07
C SER A 63 -5.93 8.46 -13.83
N LYS A 64 -6.80 9.45 -14.03
CA LYS A 64 -6.47 10.73 -14.70
C LYS A 64 -6.74 11.87 -13.76
N VAL A 65 -5.69 12.47 -13.24
CA VAL A 65 -5.75 13.63 -12.34
C VAL A 65 -4.94 14.79 -12.92
N PRO A 66 -5.29 16.06 -12.61
CA PRO A 66 -4.48 17.22 -13.01
C PRO A 66 -3.08 17.16 -12.42
N ALA A 67 -2.07 17.70 -13.13
CA ALA A 67 -0.68 17.74 -12.66
C ALA A 67 -0.55 18.42 -11.28
N ALA A 68 -1.25 19.53 -11.06
CA ALA A 68 -1.25 20.19 -9.75
C ALA A 68 -1.74 19.29 -8.61
N LEU A 69 -2.66 18.34 -8.88
CA LEU A 69 -3.10 17.38 -7.89
C LEU A 69 -2.01 16.32 -7.64
N VAL A 70 -1.29 15.93 -8.68
CA VAL A 70 -0.13 15.01 -8.54
C VAL A 70 0.90 15.64 -7.63
N ASP A 71 1.28 16.91 -7.87
CA ASP A 71 2.26 17.62 -7.06
C ASP A 71 1.80 17.74 -5.59
N MET A 72 0.53 18.08 -5.36
CA MET A 72 -0.04 18.15 -4.01
C MET A 72 -0.03 16.80 -3.28
N ALA A 73 -0.27 15.71 -3.98
CA ALA A 73 -0.32 14.37 -3.38
C ALA A 73 1.07 13.81 -3.08
N ILE A 74 2.06 14.15 -3.91
CA ILE A 74 3.44 13.66 -3.76
C ILE A 74 4.20 14.47 -2.70
N ALA A 75 3.93 15.77 -2.56
CA ALA A 75 4.66 16.64 -1.65
C ALA A 75 4.75 16.12 -0.21
N PRO A 76 3.70 15.57 0.44
CA PRO A 76 3.81 14.97 1.77
C PRO A 76 4.75 13.76 1.82
N LEU A 77 4.76 12.92 0.79
CA LEU A 77 5.65 11.76 0.71
C LEU A 77 7.12 12.17 0.51
N VAL A 78 7.36 13.18 -0.34
CA VAL A 78 8.70 13.79 -0.51
C VAL A 78 9.18 14.37 0.82
N LYS A 79 8.33 15.09 1.55
CA LYS A 79 8.68 15.65 2.86
C LYS A 79 9.12 14.57 3.86
N VAL A 80 8.45 13.42 3.86
CA VAL A 80 8.84 12.26 4.69
C VAL A 80 10.19 11.70 4.24
N ALA A 81 10.37 11.54 2.93
CA ALA A 81 11.60 11.01 2.34
C ALA A 81 12.81 11.96 2.57
N ASP A 82 12.61 13.29 2.47
CA ASP A 82 13.60 14.34 2.80
C ASP A 82 13.98 14.30 4.28
N ALA A 83 13.05 13.97 5.16
CA ALA A 83 13.31 13.78 6.59
C ALA A 83 14.13 12.51 6.90
N GLY A 84 14.42 11.69 5.88
CA GLY A 84 15.26 10.49 5.96
C GLY A 84 14.47 9.19 6.20
N THR A 85 13.14 9.23 6.26
CA THR A 85 12.31 8.03 6.37
C THR A 85 11.98 7.49 4.97
N PRO A 86 12.41 6.27 4.60
CA PRO A 86 12.12 5.72 3.28
C PRO A 86 10.64 5.40 3.11
N VAL A 87 10.14 5.66 1.89
CA VAL A 87 8.74 5.46 1.49
C VAL A 87 8.69 4.45 0.36
N TYR A 88 7.92 3.39 0.53
CA TYR A 88 7.66 2.35 -0.46
C TYR A 88 6.22 2.43 -0.93
N ILE A 89 6.01 2.49 -2.24
CA ILE A 89 4.68 2.74 -2.82
C ILE A 89 4.30 1.59 -3.73
N VAL A 90 3.14 1.03 -3.48
CA VAL A 90 2.49 0.05 -4.34
C VAL A 90 1.48 0.79 -5.22
N PRO A 91 1.62 0.84 -6.54
CA PRO A 91 0.58 1.40 -7.39
C PRO A 91 -0.72 0.59 -7.31
N GLY A 92 -1.83 1.25 -6.97
CA GLY A 92 -3.16 0.66 -6.91
C GLY A 92 -3.87 0.62 -8.26
N ASN A 93 -5.16 0.27 -8.25
CA ASN A 93 -5.94 0.20 -9.50
C ASN A 93 -6.28 1.58 -10.07
N HIS A 94 -6.19 2.63 -9.28
CA HIS A 94 -6.39 4.02 -9.71
C HIS A 94 -5.13 4.62 -10.34
N GLU A 95 -3.92 4.11 -10.08
CA GLU A 95 -2.65 4.64 -10.60
C GLU A 95 -2.23 4.09 -11.96
N ARG A 96 -3.03 3.28 -12.62
CA ARG A 96 -2.65 2.48 -13.81
C ARG A 96 -2.03 3.25 -14.99
N SER A 97 -2.11 4.58 -15.07
CA SER A 97 -1.67 5.30 -16.26
C SER A 97 -1.19 6.74 -16.02
N SER A 98 -1.10 7.21 -14.79
CA SER A 98 -1.03 8.66 -14.55
C SER A 98 0.03 9.14 -13.58
N ILE A 99 0.76 8.23 -12.93
CA ILE A 99 1.87 8.67 -12.11
C ILE A 99 3.08 8.80 -13.03
N PRO A 100 3.65 10.00 -13.18
CA PRO A 100 4.92 10.14 -13.83
C PRO A 100 5.97 9.45 -12.96
N LEU A 101 6.19 8.16 -13.19
CA LEU A 101 7.15 7.33 -12.43
C LEU A 101 8.52 8.01 -12.34
N HIS A 102 8.91 8.78 -13.37
CA HIS A 102 10.17 9.51 -13.39
C HIS A 102 10.31 10.58 -12.30
N LEU A 103 9.21 11.18 -11.83
CA LEU A 103 9.26 12.17 -10.73
C LEU A 103 9.53 11.50 -9.37
N TRP A 104 9.17 10.23 -9.23
CA TRP A 104 9.28 9.48 -7.99
C TRP A 104 10.61 8.72 -7.90
N THR A 105 11.15 8.28 -9.04
CA THR A 105 12.44 7.58 -9.09
C THR A 105 13.63 8.52 -8.88
N ALA A 106 13.42 9.83 -8.89
CA ALA A 106 14.49 10.81 -8.69
C ALA A 106 14.91 10.99 -7.22
N HIS A 107 14.10 10.52 -6.25
CA HIS A 107 14.40 10.66 -4.83
C HIS A 107 14.95 9.35 -4.24
N PRO A 108 16.13 9.36 -3.57
CA PRO A 108 16.79 8.14 -3.09
C PRO A 108 15.97 7.36 -2.04
N ASN A 109 15.07 8.02 -1.31
CA ASN A 109 14.22 7.41 -0.29
C ASN A 109 12.77 7.19 -0.75
N LEU A 110 12.47 7.35 -2.05
CA LEU A 110 11.17 6.99 -2.63
C LEU A 110 11.34 5.76 -3.54
N HIS A 111 10.63 4.71 -3.21
CA HIS A 111 10.71 3.42 -3.91
C HIS A 111 9.32 3.02 -4.40
N ILE A 112 9.22 2.56 -5.64
CA ILE A 112 7.96 2.18 -6.26
C ILE A 112 8.01 0.73 -6.74
N PHE A 113 6.99 -0.04 -6.41
CA PHE A 113 6.75 -1.36 -6.97
C PHE A 113 6.07 -1.26 -8.34
N ASP A 114 6.73 -0.62 -9.31
CA ASP A 114 6.22 -0.44 -10.69
C ASP A 114 6.18 -1.74 -11.50
N GLN A 115 6.89 -2.75 -11.03
CA GLN A 115 6.91 -4.15 -11.48
C GLN A 115 7.19 -5.07 -10.29
N PRO A 116 7.01 -6.40 -10.42
CA PRO A 116 7.44 -7.33 -9.40
C PRO A 116 8.92 -7.16 -9.09
N ARG A 117 9.23 -6.86 -7.82
CA ARG A 117 10.60 -6.66 -7.33
C ARG A 117 10.69 -6.74 -5.82
N THR A 118 11.90 -6.85 -5.32
CA THR A 118 12.24 -6.82 -3.90
C THR A 118 13.20 -5.68 -3.62
N PHE A 119 12.92 -4.91 -2.57
CA PHE A 119 13.82 -3.93 -1.99
C PHE A 119 14.37 -4.47 -0.67
N LEU A 120 15.67 -4.31 -0.44
CA LEU A 120 16.29 -4.54 0.86
C LEU A 120 16.43 -3.20 1.57
N TRP A 121 15.81 -3.06 2.74
CA TRP A 121 16.00 -1.92 3.62
C TRP A 121 17.04 -2.27 4.69
N PRO A 122 18.20 -1.60 4.72
CA PRO A 122 19.25 -1.81 5.72
C PRO A 122 18.96 -0.96 6.97
N GLY A 123 18.11 -1.45 7.84
CA GLY A 123 17.76 -0.72 9.06
C GLY A 123 18.84 -0.79 10.13
N PRO A 124 18.87 0.19 11.05
CA PRO A 124 19.86 0.25 12.13
C PRO A 124 19.70 -0.91 13.15
N GLN A 125 18.55 -1.57 13.14
CA GLN A 125 18.20 -2.66 14.06
C GLN A 125 18.08 -4.01 13.34
N GLY A 126 18.52 -4.08 12.09
CA GLY A 126 18.40 -5.24 11.24
C GLY A 126 17.74 -4.90 9.90
N SER A 127 18.13 -5.63 8.88
CA SER A 127 17.56 -5.45 7.55
C SER A 127 16.19 -6.12 7.47
N ILE A 128 15.31 -5.57 6.64
CA ILE A 128 14.08 -6.23 6.20
C ILE A 128 13.99 -6.22 4.67
N SER A 129 13.31 -7.19 4.13
CA SER A 129 13.04 -7.31 2.70
C SER A 129 11.58 -6.97 2.41
N LEU A 130 11.35 -6.06 1.47
CA LEU A 130 10.03 -5.67 1.00
C LEU A 130 9.88 -6.13 -0.44
N SER A 131 9.08 -7.16 -0.65
CA SER A 131 8.74 -7.69 -1.97
C SER A 131 7.37 -7.20 -2.37
N GLY A 132 7.15 -6.89 -3.63
CA GLY A 132 5.85 -6.39 -4.05
C GLY A 132 5.70 -6.23 -5.55
N PHE A 133 4.48 -5.92 -5.97
CA PHE A 133 4.11 -5.65 -7.36
C PHE A 133 2.88 -4.73 -7.41
N PRO A 134 2.67 -3.98 -8.51
CA PRO A 134 1.52 -3.10 -8.64
C PRO A 134 0.21 -3.90 -8.74
N PHE A 135 -0.94 -3.22 -8.59
CA PHE A 135 -2.24 -3.85 -8.79
C PHE A 135 -2.29 -4.69 -10.07
N ALA A 136 -2.69 -5.93 -9.94
CA ALA A 136 -2.82 -6.88 -11.04
C ALA A 136 -4.26 -7.32 -11.22
N ARG A 137 -4.80 -7.19 -12.46
CA ARG A 137 -6.08 -7.81 -12.83
C ARG A 137 -5.91 -9.30 -12.99
N LYS A 138 -7.02 -10.05 -12.76
CA LYS A 138 -7.05 -11.51 -12.84
C LYS A 138 -5.96 -12.14 -11.97
N VAL A 139 -5.73 -11.52 -10.81
CA VAL A 139 -4.65 -11.88 -9.89
C VAL A 139 -4.79 -13.32 -9.38
N ARG A 140 -6.03 -13.84 -9.30
CA ARG A 140 -6.30 -15.20 -8.78
C ARG A 140 -5.40 -16.27 -9.39
N ASP A 141 -5.16 -16.22 -10.68
CA ASP A 141 -4.40 -17.23 -11.39
C ASP A 141 -2.94 -16.84 -11.63
N ARG A 142 -2.57 -15.61 -11.27
CA ARG A 142 -1.23 -15.04 -11.50
C ARG A 142 -0.49 -14.70 -10.22
N PHE A 143 -1.13 -14.79 -9.07
CA PHE A 143 -0.56 -14.30 -7.81
C PHE A 143 0.77 -14.98 -7.49
N SER A 144 0.80 -16.32 -7.51
CA SER A 144 2.02 -17.08 -7.21
C SER A 144 3.16 -16.76 -8.19
N GLU A 145 2.86 -16.60 -9.49
CA GLU A 145 3.83 -16.19 -10.48
C GLU A 145 4.39 -14.79 -10.19
N LEU A 146 3.51 -13.82 -9.89
CA LEU A 146 3.92 -12.44 -9.57
C LEU A 146 4.79 -12.40 -8.31
N VAL A 147 4.47 -13.20 -7.30
CA VAL A 147 5.29 -13.29 -6.07
C VAL A 147 6.67 -13.88 -6.40
N ILE A 148 6.75 -14.95 -7.19
CA ILE A 148 8.03 -15.53 -7.62
C ILE A 148 8.85 -14.50 -8.40
N GLN A 149 8.22 -13.75 -9.31
CA GLN A 149 8.87 -12.71 -10.11
C GLN A 149 9.45 -11.58 -9.27
N THR A 150 9.05 -11.42 -8.00
CA THR A 150 9.69 -10.43 -7.11
C THR A 150 11.12 -10.80 -6.74
N GLY A 151 11.53 -12.07 -6.89
CA GLY A 151 12.85 -12.56 -6.46
C GLY A 151 12.99 -12.62 -4.93
N PHE A 152 11.90 -12.75 -4.19
CA PHE A 152 11.91 -12.67 -2.71
C PHE A 152 12.78 -13.75 -2.04
N GLU A 153 13.00 -14.88 -2.70
CA GLU A 153 13.82 -15.98 -2.19
C GLU A 153 15.32 -15.79 -2.45
N GLU A 154 15.68 -14.92 -3.39
CA GLU A 154 17.07 -14.71 -3.82
C GLU A 154 17.87 -13.80 -2.87
N GLY A 155 17.20 -13.13 -1.94
CA GLY A 155 17.80 -12.19 -1.00
C GLY A 155 18.27 -12.86 0.30
N PRO A 156 18.88 -12.07 1.21
CA PRO A 156 19.35 -12.56 2.51
C PRO A 156 18.19 -13.08 3.36
N GLU A 157 18.50 -13.98 4.33
CA GLU A 157 17.56 -14.43 5.35
C GLU A 157 17.27 -13.32 6.37
N VAL A 158 16.30 -12.49 6.07
CA VAL A 158 15.80 -11.40 6.90
C VAL A 158 14.29 -11.45 6.95
N PRO A 159 13.62 -10.80 7.92
CA PRO A 159 12.17 -10.68 7.89
C PRO A 159 11.67 -10.09 6.57
N ARG A 160 10.66 -10.73 5.97
CA ARG A 160 10.12 -10.37 4.65
C ARG A 160 8.69 -9.86 4.77
N LEU A 161 8.38 -8.77 4.07
CA LEU A 161 7.03 -8.24 3.91
C LEU A 161 6.63 -8.33 2.44
N LEU A 162 5.39 -8.76 2.17
CA LEU A 162 4.81 -8.71 0.83
C LEU A 162 3.90 -7.49 0.73
N CYS A 163 4.20 -6.58 -0.18
CA CYS A 163 3.50 -5.31 -0.37
C CYS A 163 2.69 -5.36 -1.67
N VAL A 164 1.36 -5.35 -1.57
CA VAL A 164 0.46 -5.49 -2.72
C VAL A 164 -0.77 -4.57 -2.59
N HIS A 165 -1.57 -4.48 -3.65
CA HIS A 165 -2.86 -3.79 -3.64
C HIS A 165 -3.92 -4.74 -4.19
N GLN A 166 -4.38 -5.68 -3.37
CA GLN A 166 -5.26 -6.78 -3.81
C GLN A 166 -6.29 -7.16 -2.74
N ALA A 167 -7.47 -7.59 -3.19
CA ALA A 167 -8.41 -8.27 -2.31
C ALA A 167 -7.93 -9.71 -2.06
N VAL A 168 -8.04 -10.17 -0.81
CA VAL A 168 -7.79 -11.56 -0.41
C VAL A 168 -9.09 -12.19 0.08
N GLU A 169 -9.27 -13.48 -0.16
CA GLU A 169 -10.41 -14.26 0.37
C GLU A 169 -10.54 -14.06 1.88
N GLY A 170 -11.75 -13.77 2.34
CA GLY A 170 -12.03 -13.47 3.74
C GLY A 170 -12.07 -11.98 4.07
N ALA A 171 -11.52 -11.10 3.22
CA ALA A 171 -11.61 -9.67 3.43
C ALA A 171 -13.06 -9.18 3.40
N GLN A 172 -13.40 -8.25 4.30
CA GLN A 172 -14.74 -7.71 4.45
C GLN A 172 -14.81 -6.25 4.03
N VAL A 173 -15.92 -5.86 3.39
CA VAL A 173 -16.18 -4.49 2.96
C VAL A 173 -17.62 -4.05 3.23
N GLY A 174 -17.80 -2.74 3.29
CA GLY A 174 -19.10 -2.09 3.41
C GLY A 174 -19.81 -2.35 4.75
N ALA A 175 -20.95 -1.68 4.92
CA ALA A 175 -21.77 -1.76 6.13
C ALA A 175 -22.46 -3.12 6.32
N SER A 176 -22.70 -3.86 5.22
CA SER A 176 -23.30 -5.20 5.23
C SER A 176 -22.31 -6.32 5.50
N ASN A 177 -21.03 -6.01 5.79
CA ASN A 177 -19.97 -7.00 5.98
C ASN A 177 -19.84 -8.00 4.81
N TYR A 178 -19.98 -7.49 3.58
CA TYR A 178 -19.74 -8.33 2.41
C TYR A 178 -18.35 -8.95 2.49
N THR A 179 -18.26 -10.26 2.37
CA THR A 179 -17.01 -11.01 2.45
C THR A 179 -16.59 -11.49 1.07
N PHE A 180 -15.38 -11.16 0.64
CA PHE A 180 -14.81 -11.70 -0.60
C PHE A 180 -14.58 -13.19 -0.46
N ARG A 181 -15.31 -14.00 -1.24
CA ARG A 181 -15.20 -15.46 -1.23
C ARG A 181 -14.53 -16.02 -2.47
N SER A 182 -14.74 -15.39 -3.61
CA SER A 182 -14.20 -15.81 -4.89
C SER A 182 -14.23 -14.64 -5.87
N GLY A 183 -13.52 -14.77 -6.96
CA GLY A 183 -13.43 -13.76 -8.02
C GLY A 183 -12.09 -13.81 -8.71
N VAL A 184 -12.03 -13.41 -9.96
CA VAL A 184 -10.80 -13.41 -10.76
C VAL A 184 -9.74 -12.44 -10.21
N ASP A 185 -10.19 -11.38 -9.52
CA ASP A 185 -9.35 -10.35 -8.92
C ASP A 185 -9.17 -10.54 -7.40
N VAL A 186 -9.48 -11.75 -6.86
CA VAL A 186 -9.37 -12.08 -5.44
C VAL A 186 -8.31 -13.16 -5.23
N VAL A 187 -7.29 -12.86 -4.45
CA VAL A 187 -6.21 -13.79 -4.08
C VAL A 187 -6.78 -14.87 -3.16
N ARG A 188 -6.45 -16.13 -3.41
CA ARG A 188 -6.79 -17.22 -2.48
C ARG A 188 -5.86 -17.18 -1.28
N GLY A 189 -6.39 -17.34 -0.08
CA GLY A 189 -5.58 -17.37 1.13
C GLY A 189 -4.47 -18.43 1.10
N ARG A 190 -4.73 -19.58 0.49
CA ARG A 190 -3.76 -20.69 0.33
C ARG A 190 -2.60 -20.39 -0.65
N ASP A 191 -2.76 -19.38 -1.52
CA ASP A 191 -1.73 -19.01 -2.50
C ASP A 191 -0.69 -18.04 -1.90
N ILE A 192 -0.92 -17.56 -0.67
CA ILE A 192 0.06 -16.78 0.09
C ILE A 192 1.21 -17.71 0.49
N PRO A 193 2.43 -17.50 0.00
CA PRO A 193 3.54 -18.41 0.31
C PRO A 193 4.04 -18.22 1.74
N ALA A 194 4.67 -19.26 2.26
CA ALA A 194 5.43 -19.16 3.49
C ALA A 194 6.67 -18.27 3.31
N GLY A 195 7.26 -17.85 4.42
CA GLY A 195 8.48 -17.03 4.41
C GLY A 195 8.26 -15.53 4.49
N PHE A 196 7.00 -15.05 4.43
CA PHE A 196 6.66 -13.67 4.74
C PHE A 196 6.19 -13.52 6.20
N SER A 197 6.64 -12.46 6.87
CA SER A 197 6.16 -12.09 8.21
C SER A 197 4.75 -11.49 8.16
N ALA A 198 4.41 -10.79 7.08
CA ALA A 198 3.08 -10.25 6.80
C ALA A 198 2.92 -9.90 5.32
N VAL A 199 1.65 -9.84 4.89
CA VAL A 199 1.22 -9.22 3.64
C VAL A 199 0.60 -7.86 3.99
N LEU A 200 1.17 -6.78 3.45
CA LEU A 200 0.67 -5.41 3.59
C LEU A 200 -0.12 -5.06 2.33
N SER A 201 -1.41 -4.81 2.47
CA SER A 201 -2.27 -4.59 1.30
C SER A 201 -3.19 -3.39 1.47
N GLY A 202 -3.37 -2.59 0.41
CA GLY A 202 -4.50 -1.68 0.25
C GLY A 202 -5.69 -2.36 -0.45
N HIS A 203 -6.54 -1.56 -1.11
CA HIS A 203 -7.74 -1.97 -1.85
C HIS A 203 -8.98 -2.21 -0.99
N ILE A 204 -8.82 -2.50 0.26
CA ILE A 204 -9.93 -2.76 1.20
C ILE A 204 -10.01 -1.60 2.19
N HIS A 205 -11.02 -0.74 2.04
CA HIS A 205 -11.18 0.49 2.83
C HIS A 205 -11.51 0.23 4.31
N ARG A 206 -11.74 -1.01 4.70
CA ARG A 206 -11.98 -1.39 6.09
C ARG A 206 -10.68 -1.90 6.73
N ALA A 207 -10.25 -1.26 7.81
CA ALA A 207 -9.11 -1.73 8.60
C ALA A 207 -9.40 -3.12 9.18
N GLN A 208 -8.54 -4.09 8.86
CA GLN A 208 -8.66 -5.48 9.31
C GLN A 208 -7.37 -6.26 9.16
N VAL A 209 -7.25 -7.34 9.93
CA VAL A 209 -6.16 -8.30 9.80
C VAL A 209 -6.76 -9.69 9.58
N LEU A 210 -6.45 -10.30 8.44
CA LEU A 210 -6.82 -11.67 8.15
C LEU A 210 -5.71 -12.61 8.64
N ARG A 211 -6.07 -13.58 9.45
CA ARG A 211 -5.15 -14.61 9.99
C ARG A 211 -5.53 -16.02 9.55
N GLN A 212 -6.73 -16.18 9.01
CA GLN A 212 -7.31 -17.47 8.60
C GLN A 212 -7.97 -17.34 7.24
N ASP A 213 -7.99 -18.44 6.49
CA ASP A 213 -8.77 -18.56 5.26
C ASP A 213 -10.28 -18.73 5.56
N LEU A 214 -11.10 -18.82 4.51
CA LEU A 214 -12.55 -19.04 4.64
C LEU A 214 -12.93 -20.37 5.30
N GLY A 215 -12.01 -21.31 5.38
CA GLY A 215 -12.18 -22.61 6.03
C GLY A 215 -11.68 -22.63 7.47
N GLY A 216 -11.20 -21.50 8.01
CA GLY A 216 -10.67 -21.40 9.37
C GLY A 216 -9.21 -21.89 9.52
N ARG A 217 -8.51 -22.21 8.43
CA ARG A 217 -7.10 -22.59 8.46
C ARG A 217 -6.22 -21.35 8.53
N ALA A 218 -5.16 -21.41 9.33
CA ALA A 218 -4.19 -20.32 9.41
C ALA A 218 -3.59 -20.00 8.03
N LEU A 219 -3.51 -18.71 7.69
CA LEU A 219 -2.75 -18.24 6.54
C LEU A 219 -1.25 -18.40 6.80
N ALA A 220 -0.46 -18.60 5.75
CA ALA A 220 1.00 -18.67 5.86
C ALA A 220 1.61 -17.36 6.39
N ALA A 221 0.97 -16.23 6.10
CA ALA A 221 1.28 -14.92 6.67
C ALA A 221 -0.01 -14.13 6.91
N PRO A 222 -0.12 -13.31 7.98
CA PRO A 222 -1.27 -12.46 8.18
C PRO A 222 -1.36 -11.40 7.07
N VAL A 223 -2.58 -11.08 6.62
CA VAL A 223 -2.83 -9.99 5.67
C VAL A 223 -3.36 -8.78 6.43
N VAL A 224 -2.67 -7.65 6.30
CA VAL A 224 -3.00 -6.40 7.00
C VAL A 224 -3.53 -5.38 6.01
N TYR A 225 -4.75 -4.92 6.25
CA TYR A 225 -5.37 -3.80 5.57
C TYR A 225 -5.48 -2.62 6.54
N PRO A 226 -4.90 -1.45 6.24
CA PRO A 226 -4.99 -0.30 7.13
C PRO A 226 -6.38 0.35 7.09
N GLY A 227 -7.14 0.09 6.03
CA GLY A 227 -8.33 0.86 5.68
C GLY A 227 -8.00 2.16 4.97
N SER A 228 -9.06 2.90 4.57
CA SER A 228 -8.91 4.24 4.02
C SER A 228 -8.72 5.29 5.12
N ILE A 229 -8.24 6.46 4.73
CA ILE A 229 -8.07 7.62 5.63
C ILE A 229 -9.29 8.55 5.66
N GLU A 230 -10.44 8.11 5.15
CA GLU A 230 -11.70 8.88 5.05
C GLU A 230 -12.29 9.27 6.42
#